data_73637b4693a4ff7a8a6be613771a2c67
#
_entry.id   73637b4693a4ff7a8a6be613771a2c67
#
_cell.length_a   1.000
_cell.length_b   1.000
_cell.length_c   1.000
_cell.angle_alpha   90.00
_cell.angle_beta   90.00
_cell.angle_gamma   90.00
#
_symmetry.space_group_name_H-M   'P 1'
#
loop_
_entity.id
_entity.type
_entity.pdbx_description
1 polymer ?
#
loop_
_entity_poly.entity_id
_entity_poly.type
_entity_poly.pdbx_seq_one_letter_code
_entity_poly.pdbx_strand_id
1 'polypeptide(L)'
;RRISSAASDVYKRQEQAATHAADGFARATGKPGVCLVTSGPGATNAITGIATAYMDSIPLVVISGQVPNHLIGTDAFQETDMMGISRPIVKHSFLVQKPEEIPVIVKKAFHIATSGRPGPVVIDVPKNLTDPNEKFEYKFPSDLYLRSFALYDEAENSEVKKAVKLLTEAERPVIYAGGGAINSNAAEEIYEFGKLMGCPVTNTLMGLGVYPASDEQFVGMLGMHGTYEANMVMHEADLIMAIGARFDDRITNNPNKFGLQAKKIHIDSDPSSIDKIIDVDVAMTGNAKKVISQINKELKAMNFDNKKFDGWMKKAMQWRAEHGLNHNMLDQKNPGDIILPQQVIQSAYKVTDGKAFVTSDVGQHQMFAAQYYHFNEPRKWINSGGLGTMGFGLPAAMGVKFAFPDETVACITGEGSIQMCIQELSTCGQYGLPIKIINLNNRALGMVKQWQDMQYGGRYSSISYEDSLPD
;
A
#
# COMPACT_ATOMS: atom_id res chain seq x y z
N ARG A 1 10.98 3.26 -25.54
CA ARG A 1 9.81 2.69 -26.25
C ARG A 1 9.25 1.39 -25.62
N ARG A 2 10.02 0.62 -24.81
CA ARG A 2 9.53 -0.65 -24.22
C ARG A 2 8.83 -0.52 -22.86
N ILE A 3 8.94 0.60 -22.15
CA ILE A 3 8.46 0.73 -20.79
C ILE A 3 7.02 1.28 -20.70
N SER A 4 6.60 2.14 -21.63
CA SER A 4 5.23 2.66 -21.66
C SER A 4 4.24 1.73 -22.36
N SER A 5 4.71 0.81 -23.19
CA SER A 5 3.88 -0.17 -23.87
C SER A 5 3.61 -1.45 -23.06
N ALA A 6 4.46 -1.78 -22.09
CA ALA A 6 4.36 -3.06 -21.38
C ALA A 6 3.05 -3.21 -20.59
N ALA A 7 2.52 -2.13 -20.01
CA ALA A 7 1.26 -2.21 -19.28
C ALA A 7 0.02 -2.09 -20.19
N SER A 8 0.15 -1.40 -21.33
CA SER A 8 -0.96 -1.21 -22.29
C SER A 8 -1.14 -2.38 -23.27
N ASP A 9 -0.06 -3.11 -23.56
CA ASP A 9 -0.10 -4.21 -24.55
C ASP A 9 -0.40 -5.58 -23.91
N VAL A 10 -0.55 -5.65 -22.59
CA VAL A 10 -0.88 -6.90 -21.93
C VAL A 10 -2.38 -7.14 -22.01
N TYR A 11 -2.77 -8.08 -22.87
CA TYR A 11 -4.15 -8.51 -23.01
C TYR A 11 -4.54 -9.37 -21.79
N LYS A 12 -5.20 -8.75 -20.82
CA LYS A 12 -5.71 -9.41 -19.62
C LYS A 12 -6.98 -10.16 -19.92
N ARG A 13 -7.25 -11.20 -19.13
CA ARG A 13 -8.50 -11.96 -19.21
C ARG A 13 -9.64 -11.24 -18.53
N GLN A 14 -9.32 -10.33 -17.59
CA GLN A 14 -10.30 -9.55 -16.86
C GLN A 14 -9.75 -8.16 -16.50
N GLU A 15 -10.59 -7.15 -16.55
CA GLU A 15 -10.24 -5.74 -16.34
C GLU A 15 -9.87 -5.45 -14.87
N GLN A 16 -10.47 -6.15 -13.91
CA GLN A 16 -10.05 -6.07 -12.50
C GLN A 16 -8.58 -6.47 -12.35
N ALA A 17 -8.18 -7.58 -12.97
CA ALA A 17 -6.79 -8.04 -12.93
C ALA A 17 -5.84 -7.05 -13.67
N ALA A 18 -6.29 -6.44 -14.78
CA ALA A 18 -5.53 -5.41 -15.46
C ALA A 18 -5.25 -4.21 -14.56
N THR A 19 -6.26 -3.78 -13.80
CA THR A 19 -6.14 -2.65 -12.86
C THR A 19 -5.23 -3.01 -11.69
N HIS A 20 -5.32 -4.22 -11.13
CA HIS A 20 -4.41 -4.70 -10.07
C HIS A 20 -2.97 -4.86 -10.57
N ALA A 21 -2.76 -5.25 -11.84
CA ALA A 21 -1.41 -5.29 -12.40
C ALA A 21 -0.80 -3.90 -12.54
N ALA A 22 -1.58 -2.91 -13.00
CA ALA A 22 -1.15 -1.52 -13.03
C ALA A 22 -0.87 -0.97 -11.62
N ASP A 23 -1.67 -1.35 -10.62
CA ASP A 23 -1.47 -1.03 -9.19
C ASP A 23 -0.15 -1.65 -8.68
N GLY A 24 0.09 -2.95 -8.91
CA GLY A 24 1.33 -3.63 -8.54
C GLY A 24 2.58 -3.00 -9.16
N PHE A 25 2.49 -2.60 -10.44
CA PHE A 25 3.53 -1.82 -11.12
C PHE A 25 3.81 -0.50 -10.38
N ALA A 26 2.74 0.23 -10.02
CA ALA A 26 2.89 1.52 -9.36
C ALA A 26 3.52 1.40 -7.97
N ARG A 27 3.11 0.42 -7.18
CA ARG A 27 3.69 0.17 -5.83
C ARG A 27 5.18 -0.16 -5.90
N ALA A 28 5.56 -1.04 -6.81
CA ALA A 28 6.94 -1.47 -6.95
C ALA A 28 7.87 -0.40 -7.52
N THR A 29 7.39 0.39 -8.48
CA THR A 29 8.22 1.39 -9.18
C THR A 29 8.15 2.79 -8.58
N GLY A 30 7.09 3.13 -7.86
CA GLY A 30 6.78 4.50 -7.46
C GLY A 30 6.31 5.40 -8.60
N LYS A 31 6.09 4.83 -9.81
CA LYS A 31 5.57 5.54 -10.99
C LYS A 31 4.08 5.23 -11.13
N PRO A 32 3.28 6.11 -11.80
CA PRO A 32 1.88 5.81 -12.01
C PRO A 32 1.68 4.59 -12.88
N GLY A 33 0.79 3.70 -12.45
CA GLY A 33 0.29 2.61 -13.28
C GLY A 33 -0.73 3.12 -14.30
N VAL A 34 -0.84 2.45 -15.43
CA VAL A 34 -1.82 2.78 -16.46
C VAL A 34 -2.63 1.55 -16.84
N CYS A 35 -3.94 1.69 -16.87
CA CYS A 35 -4.87 0.66 -17.29
C CYS A 35 -5.80 1.21 -18.36
N LEU A 36 -6.01 0.46 -19.45
CA LEU A 36 -6.97 0.78 -20.50
C LEU A 36 -8.04 -0.30 -20.54
N VAL A 37 -9.31 0.11 -20.48
CA VAL A 37 -10.47 -0.79 -20.48
C VAL A 37 -11.54 -0.33 -21.47
N THR A 38 -12.36 -1.26 -21.93
CA THR A 38 -13.50 -0.92 -22.78
C THR A 38 -14.64 -0.29 -21.97
N SER A 39 -15.63 0.27 -22.65
CA SER A 39 -16.85 0.83 -22.05
C SER A 39 -17.72 -0.25 -21.38
N GLY A 40 -18.72 0.18 -20.65
CA GLY A 40 -19.71 -0.68 -20.01
C GLY A 40 -19.08 -1.69 -19.04
N PRO A 41 -19.21 -3.01 -19.30
CA PRO A 41 -18.72 -4.03 -18.37
C PRO A 41 -17.21 -3.98 -18.14
N GLY A 42 -16.39 -3.55 -19.12
CA GLY A 42 -14.97 -3.38 -18.91
C GLY A 42 -14.64 -2.25 -17.91
N ALA A 43 -15.32 -1.11 -18.04
CA ALA A 43 -15.19 0.00 -17.10
C ALA A 43 -15.65 -0.38 -15.69
N THR A 44 -16.81 -1.05 -15.57
CA THR A 44 -17.33 -1.49 -14.25
C THR A 44 -16.47 -2.55 -13.59
N ASN A 45 -15.87 -3.47 -14.35
CA ASN A 45 -14.94 -4.47 -13.82
C ASN A 45 -13.64 -3.84 -13.24
N ALA A 46 -13.23 -2.65 -13.69
CA ALA A 46 -12.05 -1.96 -13.17
C ALA A 46 -12.30 -1.32 -11.78
N ILE A 47 -13.54 -1.14 -11.35
CA ILE A 47 -13.91 -0.37 -10.15
C ILE A 47 -13.25 -0.91 -8.87
N THR A 48 -13.23 -2.22 -8.66
CA THR A 48 -12.57 -2.82 -7.49
C THR A 48 -11.07 -2.47 -7.45
N GLY A 49 -10.40 -2.53 -8.60
CA GLY A 49 -8.97 -2.16 -8.68
C GLY A 49 -8.73 -0.67 -8.44
N ILE A 50 -9.61 0.20 -8.95
CA ILE A 50 -9.57 1.63 -8.70
C ILE A 50 -9.75 1.93 -7.20
N ALA A 51 -10.74 1.29 -6.56
CA ALA A 51 -10.99 1.44 -5.12
C ALA A 51 -9.81 0.95 -4.27
N THR A 52 -9.17 -0.17 -4.66
CA THR A 52 -7.95 -0.67 -4.02
C THR A 52 -6.83 0.36 -4.07
N ALA A 53 -6.57 0.93 -5.24
CA ALA A 53 -5.55 1.96 -5.41
C ALA A 53 -5.87 3.25 -4.61
N TYR A 54 -7.15 3.64 -4.56
CA TYR A 54 -7.60 4.82 -3.80
C TYR A 54 -7.36 4.65 -2.29
N MET A 55 -7.76 3.51 -1.74
CA MET A 55 -7.64 3.24 -0.30
C MET A 55 -6.18 3.21 0.18
N ASP A 56 -5.27 2.77 -0.69
CA ASP A 56 -3.83 2.67 -0.38
C ASP A 56 -3.00 3.85 -0.93
N SER A 57 -3.66 4.83 -1.53
CA SER A 57 -3.00 6.04 -2.08
C SER A 57 -1.97 5.69 -3.17
N ILE A 58 -2.36 4.85 -4.13
CA ILE A 58 -1.50 4.42 -5.23
C ILE A 58 -1.79 5.22 -6.50
N PRO A 59 -0.78 5.81 -7.14
CA PRO A 59 -0.98 6.59 -8.36
C PRO A 59 -1.38 5.67 -9.52
N LEU A 60 -2.56 5.90 -10.07
CA LEU A 60 -3.11 5.10 -11.15
C LEU A 60 -3.84 6.01 -12.15
N VAL A 61 -3.65 5.77 -13.45
CA VAL A 61 -4.42 6.42 -14.52
C VAL A 61 -5.20 5.33 -15.24
N VAL A 62 -6.52 5.38 -15.13
CA VAL A 62 -7.42 4.44 -15.81
C VAL A 62 -8.09 5.17 -16.97
N ILE A 63 -7.92 4.62 -18.17
CA ILE A 63 -8.54 5.12 -19.39
C ILE A 63 -9.67 4.16 -19.73
N SER A 64 -10.91 4.61 -19.65
CA SER A 64 -12.07 3.84 -20.06
C SER A 64 -12.61 4.32 -21.40
N GLY A 65 -13.04 3.39 -22.23
CA GLY A 65 -13.85 3.72 -23.39
C GLY A 65 -15.24 4.16 -22.96
N GLN A 66 -15.90 4.97 -23.80
CA GLN A 66 -17.28 5.37 -23.63
C GLN A 66 -18.03 5.29 -24.98
N VAL A 67 -19.36 5.21 -24.95
CA VAL A 67 -20.19 5.33 -26.13
C VAL A 67 -19.98 6.70 -26.78
N PRO A 68 -20.29 6.88 -28.10
CA PRO A 68 -20.16 8.19 -28.75
C PRO A 68 -20.88 9.30 -27.96
N ASN A 69 -20.32 10.51 -27.96
CA ASN A 69 -20.84 11.66 -27.17
C ASN A 69 -22.36 11.86 -27.30
N HIS A 70 -22.90 11.69 -28.50
CA HIS A 70 -24.34 11.93 -28.79
C HIS A 70 -25.25 10.79 -28.25
N LEU A 71 -24.68 9.68 -27.82
CA LEU A 71 -25.41 8.55 -27.23
C LEU A 71 -25.35 8.52 -25.71
N ILE A 72 -24.50 9.34 -25.07
CA ILE A 72 -24.40 9.40 -23.60
C ILE A 72 -25.74 9.87 -23.01
N GLY A 73 -26.28 9.06 -22.09
CA GLY A 73 -27.58 9.31 -21.45
C GLY A 73 -28.77 8.77 -22.21
N THR A 74 -28.55 7.89 -23.20
CA THR A 74 -29.63 7.27 -24.00
C THR A 74 -29.84 5.79 -23.73
N ASP A 75 -29.17 5.23 -22.69
CA ASP A 75 -29.13 3.79 -22.42
C ASP A 75 -28.57 2.96 -23.59
N ALA A 76 -27.57 3.50 -24.25
CA ALA A 76 -26.90 2.85 -25.38
C ALA A 76 -26.20 1.56 -24.97
N PHE A 77 -26.05 0.62 -25.94
CA PHE A 77 -25.35 -0.64 -25.68
C PHE A 77 -23.94 -0.41 -25.13
N GLN A 78 -23.63 -1.02 -23.97
CA GLN A 78 -22.39 -0.86 -23.21
C GLN A 78 -22.12 0.58 -22.74
N GLU A 79 -23.15 1.38 -22.54
CA GLU A 79 -23.04 2.64 -21.84
C GLU A 79 -22.90 2.42 -20.34
N THR A 80 -22.09 3.19 -19.67
CA THR A 80 -21.97 3.24 -18.21
C THR A 80 -21.52 4.64 -17.78
N ASP A 81 -22.17 5.20 -16.77
CA ASP A 81 -21.72 6.45 -16.13
C ASP A 81 -20.46 6.21 -15.30
N MET A 82 -19.32 6.07 -15.99
CA MET A 82 -18.03 5.85 -15.34
C MET A 82 -17.62 7.02 -14.43
N MET A 83 -18.02 8.24 -14.78
CA MET A 83 -17.79 9.44 -13.96
C MET A 83 -18.52 9.35 -12.62
N GLY A 84 -19.81 8.99 -12.63
CA GLY A 84 -20.64 8.84 -11.44
C GLY A 84 -20.17 7.70 -10.54
N ILE A 85 -19.88 6.53 -11.11
CA ILE A 85 -19.46 5.34 -10.36
C ILE A 85 -18.08 5.56 -9.72
N SER A 86 -17.12 6.17 -10.43
CA SER A 86 -15.75 6.33 -9.93
C SER A 86 -15.57 7.51 -8.97
N ARG A 87 -16.44 8.49 -8.98
CA ARG A 87 -16.31 9.74 -8.20
C ARG A 87 -15.87 9.56 -6.74
N PRO A 88 -16.43 8.63 -5.94
CA PRO A 88 -16.06 8.49 -4.52
C PRO A 88 -14.71 7.79 -4.31
N ILE A 89 -14.11 7.20 -5.33
CA ILE A 89 -12.92 6.36 -5.24
C ILE A 89 -11.78 6.83 -6.16
N VAL A 90 -11.81 8.09 -6.60
CA VAL A 90 -10.75 8.69 -7.41
C VAL A 90 -10.38 10.09 -6.90
N LYS A 91 -9.19 10.54 -7.23
CA LYS A 91 -8.81 11.94 -6.99
C LYS A 91 -9.52 12.88 -7.96
N HIS A 92 -9.69 12.43 -9.19
CA HIS A 92 -10.39 13.16 -10.23
C HIS A 92 -10.84 12.24 -11.36
N SER A 93 -11.88 12.65 -12.09
CA SER A 93 -12.31 11.96 -13.30
C SER A 93 -12.58 12.98 -14.40
N PHE A 94 -12.24 12.61 -15.64
CA PHE A 94 -12.41 13.43 -16.84
C PHE A 94 -13.28 12.71 -17.84
N LEU A 95 -14.30 13.37 -18.38
CA LEU A 95 -14.98 12.96 -19.60
C LEU A 95 -14.48 13.84 -20.74
N VAL A 96 -13.80 13.26 -21.71
CA VAL A 96 -13.26 13.97 -22.88
C VAL A 96 -14.40 14.41 -23.79
N GLN A 97 -14.43 15.68 -24.17
CA GLN A 97 -15.47 16.23 -25.05
C GLN A 97 -14.99 16.42 -26.50
N LYS A 98 -13.70 16.70 -26.68
CA LYS A 98 -13.08 17.00 -27.97
C LYS A 98 -11.70 16.35 -28.08
N PRO A 99 -11.25 15.90 -29.27
CA PRO A 99 -9.94 15.29 -29.46
C PRO A 99 -8.79 16.18 -29.00
N GLU A 100 -8.89 17.49 -29.18
CA GLU A 100 -7.85 18.47 -28.81
C GLU A 100 -7.61 18.55 -27.29
N GLU A 101 -8.57 18.12 -26.48
CA GLU A 101 -8.45 18.10 -25.01
C GLU A 101 -7.60 16.91 -24.50
N ILE A 102 -7.48 15.84 -25.29
CA ILE A 102 -6.82 14.60 -24.87
C ILE A 102 -5.40 14.86 -24.33
N PRO A 103 -4.50 15.59 -25.02
CA PRO A 103 -3.14 15.81 -24.53
C PRO A 103 -3.10 16.54 -23.19
N VAL A 104 -3.97 17.53 -23.01
CA VAL A 104 -4.06 18.32 -21.77
C VAL A 104 -4.64 17.48 -20.63
N ILE A 105 -5.71 16.73 -20.89
CA ILE A 105 -6.35 15.85 -19.89
C ILE A 105 -5.39 14.76 -19.46
N VAL A 106 -4.70 14.11 -20.38
CA VAL A 106 -3.71 13.07 -20.04
C VAL A 106 -2.61 13.68 -19.15
N LYS A 107 -2.04 14.83 -19.51
CA LYS A 107 -1.02 15.48 -18.69
C LYS A 107 -1.55 15.84 -17.28
N LYS A 108 -2.78 16.36 -17.19
CA LYS A 108 -3.44 16.64 -15.90
C LYS A 108 -3.65 15.39 -15.09
N ALA A 109 -4.12 14.29 -15.69
CA ALA A 109 -4.39 13.03 -15.02
C ALA A 109 -3.13 12.45 -14.36
N PHE A 110 -2.02 12.40 -15.09
CA PHE A 110 -0.73 11.95 -14.53
C PHE A 110 -0.25 12.86 -13.40
N HIS A 111 -0.36 14.16 -13.56
CA HIS A 111 0.05 15.12 -12.54
C HIS A 111 -0.81 14.96 -11.26
N ILE A 112 -2.13 14.91 -11.40
CA ILE A 112 -3.04 14.74 -10.26
C ILE A 112 -2.82 13.39 -9.56
N ALA A 113 -2.64 12.30 -10.33
CA ALA A 113 -2.43 10.97 -9.78
C ALA A 113 -1.18 10.89 -8.88
N THR A 114 -0.12 11.62 -9.24
CA THR A 114 1.19 11.53 -8.57
C THR A 114 1.49 12.63 -7.55
N SER A 115 0.69 13.70 -7.51
CA SER A 115 0.98 14.88 -6.69
C SER A 115 0.23 14.84 -5.35
N GLY A 116 0.81 15.40 -4.30
CA GLY A 116 0.27 15.39 -2.94
C GLY A 116 0.11 13.96 -2.44
N ARG A 117 -1.06 13.65 -1.82
CA ARG A 117 -1.42 12.24 -1.58
C ARG A 117 -1.72 11.57 -2.92
N PRO A 118 -0.95 10.56 -3.37
CA PRO A 118 -1.20 9.89 -4.63
C PRO A 118 -2.55 9.19 -4.67
N GLY A 119 -3.03 8.88 -5.88
CA GLY A 119 -4.28 8.13 -6.03
C GLY A 119 -4.75 8.03 -7.47
N PRO A 120 -5.81 7.26 -7.73
CA PRO A 120 -6.30 7.02 -9.08
C PRO A 120 -6.99 8.23 -9.70
N VAL A 121 -6.85 8.33 -11.02
CA VAL A 121 -7.57 9.27 -11.89
C VAL A 121 -8.16 8.49 -13.05
N VAL A 122 -9.41 8.79 -13.40
CA VAL A 122 -10.12 8.20 -14.54
C VAL A 122 -10.22 9.18 -15.69
N ILE A 123 -9.98 8.67 -16.90
CA ILE A 123 -10.23 9.40 -18.16
C ILE A 123 -11.22 8.57 -18.96
N ASP A 124 -12.42 9.09 -19.16
CA ASP A 124 -13.47 8.46 -19.94
C ASP A 124 -13.48 9.03 -21.37
N VAL A 125 -13.25 8.18 -22.36
CA VAL A 125 -12.99 8.59 -23.75
C VAL A 125 -14.08 8.09 -24.68
N PRO A 126 -14.97 8.97 -25.17
CA PRO A 126 -16.00 8.62 -26.13
C PRO A 126 -15.42 8.12 -27.46
N LYS A 127 -16.03 7.04 -28.01
CA LYS A 127 -15.56 6.33 -29.20
C LYS A 127 -15.37 7.22 -30.42
N ASN A 128 -16.27 8.19 -30.65
CA ASN A 128 -16.18 9.10 -31.80
C ASN A 128 -14.94 10.01 -31.77
N LEU A 129 -14.33 10.21 -30.59
CA LEU A 129 -13.11 11.04 -30.47
C LEU A 129 -11.83 10.29 -30.83
N THR A 130 -11.93 8.98 -31.06
CA THR A 130 -10.81 8.12 -31.48
C THR A 130 -10.99 7.57 -32.89
N ASP A 131 -11.89 8.16 -33.70
CA ASP A 131 -12.09 7.79 -35.11
C ASP A 131 -10.81 8.09 -35.91
N PRO A 132 -10.22 7.10 -36.61
CA PRO A 132 -9.00 7.32 -37.38
C PRO A 132 -9.17 8.27 -38.57
N ASN A 133 -10.40 8.56 -38.95
CA ASN A 133 -10.71 9.54 -40.01
C ASN A 133 -10.76 10.99 -39.52
N GLU A 134 -10.92 11.18 -38.20
CA GLU A 134 -10.89 12.52 -37.59
C GLU A 134 -9.44 12.98 -37.44
N LYS A 135 -9.18 14.22 -37.86
CA LYS A 135 -7.85 14.83 -37.78
C LYS A 135 -7.87 15.99 -36.82
N PHE A 136 -6.94 16.03 -35.88
CA PHE A 136 -6.70 17.18 -35.04
C PHE A 136 -5.20 17.48 -34.94
N GLU A 137 -4.85 18.72 -34.65
CA GLU A 137 -3.48 19.12 -34.44
C GLU A 137 -3.03 18.76 -33.04
N TYR A 138 -2.10 17.79 -32.90
CA TYR A 138 -1.55 17.42 -31.61
C TYR A 138 -0.62 18.51 -31.08
N LYS A 139 -0.97 19.09 -29.92
CA LYS A 139 -0.12 20.03 -29.19
C LYS A 139 0.08 19.53 -27.78
N PHE A 140 1.32 19.16 -27.43
CA PHE A 140 1.64 18.80 -26.07
C PHE A 140 1.70 20.09 -25.21
N PRO A 141 0.93 20.18 -24.12
CA PRO A 141 0.88 21.39 -23.31
C PRO A 141 2.22 21.63 -22.58
N SER A 142 2.81 22.84 -22.72
CA SER A 142 4.02 23.25 -21.98
C SER A 142 3.73 23.33 -20.48
N ASP A 143 2.61 23.97 -20.14
CA ASP A 143 2.23 24.26 -18.76
C ASP A 143 0.92 23.58 -18.37
N LEU A 144 0.75 23.38 -17.05
CA LEU A 144 -0.50 22.90 -16.47
C LEU A 144 -1.10 23.97 -15.56
N TYR A 145 -2.33 24.31 -15.83
CA TYR A 145 -3.15 25.09 -14.91
C TYR A 145 -4.19 24.19 -14.26
N LEU A 146 -4.12 24.07 -12.94
CA LEU A 146 -5.08 23.36 -12.11
C LEU A 146 -5.66 24.32 -11.09
N ARG A 147 -6.95 24.64 -11.25
CA ARG A 147 -7.67 25.51 -10.31
C ARG A 147 -7.79 24.82 -8.95
N SER A 148 -7.47 25.54 -7.89
CA SER A 148 -7.65 25.07 -6.49
C SER A 148 -6.86 23.79 -6.15
N PHE A 149 -5.71 23.57 -6.81
CA PHE A 149 -4.82 22.45 -6.53
C PHE A 149 -3.58 22.96 -5.80
N ALA A 150 -3.58 22.81 -4.49
CA ALA A 150 -2.46 23.21 -3.64
C ALA A 150 -1.62 21.97 -3.27
N LEU A 151 -0.31 22.12 -3.29
CA LEU A 151 0.65 21.11 -2.84
C LEU A 151 1.36 21.64 -1.61
N TYR A 152 1.46 20.79 -0.59
CA TYR A 152 2.22 21.04 0.62
C TYR A 152 3.46 20.16 0.58
N ASP A 153 4.62 20.78 0.42
CA ASP A 153 5.88 20.06 0.31
C ASP A 153 6.67 20.04 1.63
N GLU A 154 6.74 21.18 2.31
CA GLU A 154 7.50 21.39 3.54
C GLU A 154 6.56 21.81 4.67
N ALA A 155 6.92 21.45 5.90
CA ALA A 155 6.21 21.91 7.08
C ALA A 155 6.64 23.33 7.46
N GLU A 156 5.75 24.05 8.12
CA GLU A 156 6.07 25.37 8.71
C GLU A 156 7.18 25.23 9.76
N ASN A 157 8.17 26.11 9.73
CA ASN A 157 9.29 26.06 10.67
C ASN A 157 8.85 26.14 12.15
N SER A 158 7.75 26.78 12.44
CA SER A 158 7.16 26.84 13.78
C SER A 158 6.71 25.47 14.25
N GLU A 159 6.10 24.65 13.38
CA GLU A 159 5.65 23.30 13.69
C GLU A 159 6.82 22.33 13.80
N VAL A 160 7.85 22.47 12.95
CA VAL A 160 9.09 21.70 13.06
C VAL A 160 9.76 21.92 14.43
N LYS A 161 9.87 23.19 14.89
CA LYS A 161 10.43 23.50 16.21
C LYS A 161 9.60 22.93 17.36
N LYS A 162 8.26 22.98 17.27
CA LYS A 162 7.37 22.36 18.27
C LYS A 162 7.57 20.83 18.29
N ALA A 163 7.65 20.19 17.14
CA ALA A 163 7.90 18.75 17.03
C ALA A 163 9.25 18.37 17.65
N VAL A 164 10.33 19.08 17.32
CA VAL A 164 11.67 18.84 17.87
C VAL A 164 11.68 19.01 19.39
N LYS A 165 10.99 20.03 19.92
CA LYS A 165 10.84 20.21 21.36
C LYS A 165 10.18 18.99 22.01
N LEU A 166 9.03 18.52 21.50
CA LEU A 166 8.35 17.34 22.03
C LEU A 166 9.23 16.08 21.95
N LEU A 167 9.95 15.89 20.83
CA LEU A 167 10.89 14.76 20.64
C LEU A 167 12.01 14.76 21.68
N THR A 168 12.56 15.93 21.98
CA THR A 168 13.65 16.06 22.96
C THR A 168 13.20 15.99 24.41
N GLU A 169 11.95 16.35 24.71
CA GLU A 169 11.35 16.26 26.05
C GLU A 169 10.81 14.86 26.40
N ALA A 170 10.48 14.05 25.39
CA ALA A 170 9.91 12.71 25.59
C ALA A 170 10.85 11.77 26.37
N GLU A 171 10.27 10.81 27.09
CA GLU A 171 10.98 9.74 27.80
C GLU A 171 10.81 8.38 27.11
N ARG A 172 9.67 8.17 26.45
CA ARG A 172 9.30 6.92 25.78
C ARG A 172 8.70 7.17 24.39
N PRO A 173 9.47 7.80 23.48
CA PRO A 173 8.98 8.05 22.13
C PRO A 173 8.91 6.78 21.28
N VAL A 174 8.01 6.77 20.30
CA VAL A 174 7.93 5.76 19.24
C VAL A 174 7.78 6.42 17.88
N ILE A 175 8.55 5.93 16.91
CA ILE A 175 8.41 6.30 15.49
C ILE A 175 7.46 5.29 14.85
N TYR A 176 6.41 5.80 14.21
CA TYR A 176 5.36 5.03 13.57
C TYR A 176 5.24 5.41 12.10
N ALA A 177 5.82 4.58 11.19
CA ALA A 177 5.90 4.87 9.79
C ALA A 177 4.94 4.05 8.94
N GLY A 178 4.23 4.70 8.02
CA GLY A 178 3.21 4.10 7.17
C GLY A 178 3.50 4.17 5.66
N GLY A 179 2.50 3.79 4.86
CA GLY A 179 2.61 3.77 3.39
C GLY A 179 2.91 5.14 2.76
N GLY A 180 2.50 6.24 3.40
CA GLY A 180 2.85 7.59 2.94
C GLY A 180 4.35 7.86 2.99
N ALA A 181 5.09 7.26 3.93
CA ALA A 181 6.54 7.32 3.99
C ALA A 181 7.19 6.61 2.78
N ILE A 182 6.65 5.47 2.36
CA ILE A 182 7.10 4.78 1.13
C ILE A 182 6.79 5.62 -0.11
N ASN A 183 5.57 6.16 -0.20
CA ASN A 183 5.13 6.95 -1.36
C ASN A 183 5.94 8.24 -1.53
N SER A 184 6.41 8.84 -0.45
CA SER A 184 7.29 10.02 -0.47
C SER A 184 8.77 9.71 -0.65
N ASN A 185 9.16 8.42 -0.74
CA ASN A 185 10.55 7.96 -0.79
C ASN A 185 11.40 8.45 0.39
N ALA A 186 10.84 8.40 1.62
CA ALA A 186 11.44 8.94 2.84
C ALA A 186 12.26 7.91 3.65
N ALA A 187 12.52 6.71 3.11
CA ALA A 187 13.13 5.61 3.87
C ALA A 187 14.52 5.98 4.43
N GLU A 188 15.36 6.62 3.64
CA GLU A 188 16.71 7.05 4.07
C GLU A 188 16.63 8.08 5.19
N GLU A 189 15.77 9.09 5.05
CA GLU A 189 15.58 10.14 6.04
C GLU A 189 14.96 9.60 7.35
N ILE A 190 14.06 8.63 7.25
CA ILE A 190 13.45 7.97 8.42
C ILE A 190 14.46 7.06 9.10
N TYR A 191 15.30 6.37 8.35
CA TYR A 191 16.38 5.58 8.93
C TYR A 191 17.37 6.48 9.71
N GLU A 192 17.80 7.58 9.09
CA GLU A 192 18.64 8.59 9.76
C GLU A 192 17.94 9.15 11.02
N PHE A 193 16.65 9.49 10.92
CA PHE A 193 15.86 9.97 12.04
C PHE A 193 15.81 8.95 13.18
N GLY A 194 15.57 7.68 12.87
CA GLY A 194 15.59 6.59 13.86
C GLY A 194 16.95 6.50 14.57
N LYS A 195 18.06 6.61 13.82
CA LYS A 195 19.40 6.60 14.41
C LYS A 195 19.71 7.84 15.25
N LEU A 196 19.24 9.01 14.85
CA LEU A 196 19.36 10.23 15.65
C LEU A 196 18.54 10.13 16.94
N MET A 197 17.35 9.54 16.89
CA MET A 197 16.50 9.40 18.06
C MET A 197 16.90 8.25 18.99
N GLY A 198 17.40 7.12 18.46
CA GLY A 198 17.75 5.96 19.28
C GLY A 198 16.55 5.27 19.96
N CYS A 199 15.34 5.45 19.47
CA CYS A 199 14.10 4.91 20.06
C CYS A 199 13.48 3.82 19.19
N PRO A 200 12.46 3.08 19.70
CA PRO A 200 11.78 2.05 18.94
C PRO A 200 11.09 2.60 17.68
N VAL A 201 11.16 1.82 16.59
CA VAL A 201 10.51 2.11 15.30
C VAL A 201 9.55 0.97 14.97
N THR A 202 8.30 1.31 14.63
CA THR A 202 7.29 0.37 14.15
C THR A 202 6.72 0.83 12.82
N ASN A 203 6.31 -0.12 11.99
CA ASN A 203 5.69 0.17 10.70
C ASN A 203 4.23 -0.30 10.68
N THR A 204 3.41 0.39 9.86
CA THR A 204 2.11 -0.18 9.46
C THR A 204 2.31 -1.35 8.51
N LEU A 205 1.25 -2.13 8.25
CA LEU A 205 1.26 -3.14 7.19
C LEU A 205 1.72 -2.56 5.84
N MET A 206 1.26 -1.35 5.49
CA MET A 206 1.65 -0.67 4.25
C MET A 206 3.02 -0.01 4.30
N GLY A 207 3.62 0.12 5.49
CA GLY A 207 4.92 0.73 5.71
C GLY A 207 6.08 -0.26 5.81
N LEU A 208 5.82 -1.57 5.74
CA LEU A 208 6.88 -2.57 5.85
C LEU A 208 7.98 -2.36 4.81
N GLY A 209 9.23 -2.35 5.28
CA GLY A 209 10.41 -2.05 4.48
C GLY A 209 10.81 -0.57 4.43
N VAL A 210 10.01 0.36 4.97
CA VAL A 210 10.45 1.76 5.08
C VAL A 210 11.56 1.93 6.11
N TYR A 211 11.51 1.13 7.17
CA TYR A 211 12.61 0.95 8.12
C TYR A 211 13.07 -0.51 8.05
N PRO A 212 14.38 -0.79 7.97
CA PRO A 212 14.87 -2.16 7.78
C PRO A 212 14.47 -3.08 8.92
N ALA A 213 13.86 -4.24 8.59
CA ALA A 213 13.45 -5.22 9.59
C ALA A 213 14.61 -5.89 10.33
N SER A 214 15.82 -5.85 9.75
CA SER A 214 17.06 -6.34 10.37
C SER A 214 17.67 -5.39 11.40
N ASP A 215 17.20 -4.15 11.48
CA ASP A 215 17.68 -3.18 12.46
C ASP A 215 17.11 -3.46 13.84
N GLU A 216 17.94 -3.35 14.89
CA GLU A 216 17.55 -3.63 16.27
C GLU A 216 16.46 -2.70 16.82
N GLN A 217 16.37 -1.46 16.30
CA GLN A 217 15.35 -0.51 16.71
C GLN A 217 13.97 -0.85 16.13
N PHE A 218 13.91 -1.67 15.08
CA PHE A 218 12.64 -2.10 14.48
C PHE A 218 11.94 -3.10 15.40
N VAL A 219 10.81 -2.71 15.97
CA VAL A 219 10.03 -3.56 16.89
C VAL A 219 8.91 -4.35 16.21
N GLY A 220 8.91 -4.41 14.88
CA GLY A 220 7.91 -5.16 14.10
C GLY A 220 6.75 -4.30 13.63
N MET A 221 5.74 -4.96 13.06
CA MET A 221 4.51 -4.34 12.60
C MET A 221 3.58 -4.07 13.78
N LEU A 222 2.91 -2.91 13.78
CA LEU A 222 1.89 -2.54 14.76
C LEU A 222 0.50 -3.03 14.34
N GLY A 223 -0.37 -3.23 15.30
CA GLY A 223 -1.82 -3.42 15.12
C GLY A 223 -2.32 -4.81 15.47
N MET A 224 -3.52 -5.13 14.98
CA MET A 224 -4.24 -6.38 15.31
C MET A 224 -3.43 -7.65 15.05
N HIS A 225 -2.65 -7.66 13.96
CA HIS A 225 -1.75 -8.76 13.57
C HIS A 225 -0.27 -8.39 13.77
N GLY A 226 -0.01 -7.37 14.57
CA GLY A 226 1.33 -6.89 14.87
C GLY A 226 2.06 -7.75 15.91
N THR A 227 3.31 -7.37 16.17
CA THR A 227 4.11 -8.00 17.23
C THR A 227 3.67 -7.51 18.60
N TYR A 228 3.90 -8.33 19.62
CA TYR A 228 3.60 -7.96 21.01
C TYR A 228 4.37 -6.70 21.43
N GLU A 229 5.67 -6.69 21.17
CA GLU A 229 6.55 -5.56 21.51
C GLU A 229 6.15 -4.26 20.80
N ALA A 230 5.73 -4.29 19.54
CA ALA A 230 5.26 -3.09 18.83
C ALA A 230 3.98 -2.53 19.45
N ASN A 231 3.04 -3.39 19.81
CA ASN A 231 1.81 -2.98 20.46
C ASN A 231 2.06 -2.42 21.86
N MET A 232 2.97 -3.03 22.64
CA MET A 232 3.33 -2.56 23.98
C MET A 232 4.09 -1.24 23.95
N VAL A 233 5.02 -1.08 23.00
CA VAL A 233 5.74 0.19 22.78
C VAL A 233 4.74 1.30 22.44
N MET A 234 3.78 1.05 21.57
CA MET A 234 2.74 2.03 21.23
C MET A 234 1.85 2.36 22.44
N HIS A 235 1.50 1.34 23.23
CA HIS A 235 0.64 1.52 24.39
C HIS A 235 1.28 2.33 25.51
N GLU A 236 2.58 2.12 25.77
CA GLU A 236 3.30 2.80 26.86
C GLU A 236 4.04 4.07 26.43
N ALA A 237 4.03 4.40 25.14
CA ALA A 237 4.66 5.62 24.64
C ALA A 237 4.09 6.88 25.30
N ASP A 238 4.94 7.85 25.55
CA ASP A 238 4.55 9.22 25.92
C ASP A 238 4.60 10.18 24.74
N LEU A 239 5.20 9.76 23.62
CA LEU A 239 5.20 10.48 22.34
C LEU A 239 5.10 9.51 21.17
N ILE A 240 4.13 9.75 20.30
CA ILE A 240 3.92 9.03 19.04
C ILE A 240 4.26 9.96 17.88
N MET A 241 5.27 9.59 17.09
CA MET A 241 5.63 10.27 15.85
C MET A 241 5.09 9.51 14.66
N ALA A 242 3.91 9.90 14.15
CA ALA A 242 3.27 9.26 12.99
C ALA A 242 3.74 9.89 11.69
N ILE A 243 4.29 9.09 10.78
CA ILE A 243 4.87 9.51 9.50
C ILE A 243 4.16 8.82 8.35
N GLY A 244 3.29 9.53 7.63
CA GLY A 244 2.52 8.99 6.52
C GLY A 244 1.66 7.78 6.91
N ALA A 245 1.09 7.82 8.12
CA ALA A 245 0.22 6.80 8.69
C ALA A 245 -1.10 7.46 9.11
N ARG A 246 -2.23 6.83 8.80
CA ARG A 246 -3.56 7.47 8.92
C ARG A 246 -4.38 7.03 10.15
N PHE A 247 -3.77 6.34 11.10
CA PHE A 247 -4.45 5.87 12.32
C PHE A 247 -5.74 5.08 12.06
N ASP A 248 -5.68 4.10 11.14
CA ASP A 248 -6.86 3.30 10.81
C ASP A 248 -7.31 2.38 11.97
N ASP A 249 -8.50 1.79 11.82
CA ASP A 249 -9.15 0.98 12.85
C ASP A 249 -8.39 -0.30 13.21
N ARG A 250 -7.56 -0.85 12.29
CA ARG A 250 -6.74 -2.04 12.55
C ARG A 250 -5.58 -1.74 13.50
N ILE A 251 -5.24 -0.47 13.64
CA ILE A 251 -4.19 0.02 14.54
C ILE A 251 -4.81 0.59 15.83
N THR A 252 -5.77 1.49 15.69
CA THR A 252 -6.35 2.20 16.84
C THR A 252 -7.35 1.37 17.64
N ASN A 253 -8.01 0.40 16.98
CA ASN A 253 -9.10 -0.38 17.52
C ASN A 253 -10.23 0.54 18.07
N ASN A 254 -10.02 1.12 19.27
CA ASN A 254 -10.91 2.12 19.84
C ASN A 254 -10.16 3.47 19.93
N PRO A 255 -10.46 4.44 19.03
CA PRO A 255 -9.79 5.74 19.01
C PRO A 255 -9.81 6.47 20.35
N ASN A 256 -10.90 6.32 21.12
CA ASN A 256 -11.05 6.94 22.45
C ASN A 256 -10.14 6.33 23.53
N LYS A 257 -9.45 5.26 23.23
CA LYS A 257 -8.52 4.57 24.15
C LYS A 257 -7.09 4.49 23.60
N PHE A 258 -6.85 5.00 22.39
CA PHE A 258 -5.55 4.92 21.74
C PHE A 258 -4.61 6.04 22.19
N GLY A 259 -3.47 5.68 22.77
CA GLY A 259 -2.39 6.61 23.11
C GLY A 259 -2.83 7.79 23.98
N LEU A 260 -3.71 7.57 24.96
CA LEU A 260 -4.29 8.63 25.80
C LEU A 260 -3.24 9.47 26.55
N GLN A 261 -2.13 8.83 26.93
CA GLN A 261 -1.04 9.47 27.67
C GLN A 261 0.04 10.06 26.75
N ALA A 262 0.00 9.76 25.46
CA ALA A 262 1.02 10.15 24.52
C ALA A 262 0.67 11.48 23.84
N LYS A 263 1.66 12.39 23.75
CA LYS A 263 1.66 13.46 22.77
C LYS A 263 1.78 12.87 21.37
N LYS A 264 1.18 13.54 20.39
CA LYS A 264 1.14 13.01 19.01
C LYS A 264 1.62 14.06 18.02
N ILE A 265 2.57 13.65 17.19
CA ILE A 265 3.06 14.42 16.04
C ILE A 265 2.63 13.65 14.80
N HIS A 266 1.97 14.32 13.85
CA HIS A 266 1.50 13.68 12.62
C HIS A 266 2.02 14.41 11.39
N ILE A 267 2.74 13.67 10.53
CA ILE A 267 3.18 14.12 9.21
C ILE A 267 2.33 13.42 8.16
N ASP A 268 1.60 14.19 7.38
CA ASP A 268 0.84 13.68 6.21
C ASP A 268 0.86 14.69 5.06
N SER A 269 0.83 14.20 3.83
CA SER A 269 0.75 15.04 2.62
C SER A 269 -0.66 15.57 2.35
N ASP A 270 -1.66 15.00 3.02
CA ASP A 270 -3.07 15.34 2.90
C ASP A 270 -3.58 15.96 4.21
N PRO A 271 -3.83 17.27 4.25
CA PRO A 271 -4.31 17.94 5.46
C PRO A 271 -5.65 17.37 5.97
N SER A 272 -6.45 16.75 5.10
CA SER A 272 -7.72 16.14 5.51
C SER A 272 -7.56 14.83 6.29
N SER A 273 -6.35 14.26 6.32
CA SER A 273 -6.01 13.08 7.12
C SER A 273 -5.65 13.44 8.57
N ILE A 274 -5.23 14.68 8.81
CA ILE A 274 -4.85 15.17 10.14
C ILE A 274 -6.11 15.44 10.98
N ASP A 275 -6.08 15.06 12.25
CA ASP A 275 -7.21 15.14 13.21
C ASP A 275 -8.47 14.39 12.77
N LYS A 276 -8.37 13.52 11.76
CA LYS A 276 -9.53 12.80 11.22
C LYS A 276 -10.02 11.69 12.15
N ILE A 277 -9.11 10.95 12.76
CA ILE A 277 -9.41 9.79 13.62
C ILE A 277 -8.89 10.04 15.04
N ILE A 278 -7.70 10.60 15.16
CA ILE A 278 -7.01 10.89 16.42
C ILE A 278 -6.56 12.36 16.38
N ASP A 279 -6.89 13.10 17.42
CA ASP A 279 -6.40 14.46 17.62
C ASP A 279 -4.90 14.46 17.87
N VAL A 280 -4.17 15.41 17.28
CA VAL A 280 -2.71 15.49 17.41
C VAL A 280 -2.25 16.81 18.02
N ASP A 281 -1.11 16.78 18.72
CA ASP A 281 -0.54 17.99 19.36
C ASP A 281 0.25 18.85 18.37
N VAL A 282 0.87 18.20 17.37
CA VAL A 282 1.61 18.87 16.28
C VAL A 282 1.23 18.27 14.94
N ALA A 283 0.65 19.10 14.08
CA ALA A 283 0.26 18.74 12.71
C ALA A 283 1.28 19.29 11.72
N MET A 284 1.87 18.45 10.90
CA MET A 284 2.81 18.85 9.84
C MET A 284 2.32 18.36 8.49
N THR A 285 1.69 19.24 7.72
CA THR A 285 1.28 18.93 6.36
C THR A 285 2.46 19.11 5.43
N GLY A 286 2.85 18.02 4.72
CA GLY A 286 3.97 18.07 3.80
C GLY A 286 4.41 16.70 3.30
N ASN A 287 5.37 16.72 2.37
CA ASN A 287 6.03 15.50 1.90
C ASN A 287 6.92 14.94 3.03
N ALA A 288 6.67 13.69 3.44
CA ALA A 288 7.36 13.10 4.59
C ALA A 288 8.89 13.15 4.46
N LYS A 289 9.45 12.94 3.27
CA LYS A 289 10.90 13.05 3.03
C LYS A 289 11.42 14.44 3.41
N LYS A 290 10.75 15.50 2.92
CA LYS A 290 11.18 16.89 3.18
C LYS A 290 11.01 17.27 4.64
N VAL A 291 9.86 16.92 5.23
CA VAL A 291 9.56 17.25 6.63
C VAL A 291 10.52 16.53 7.59
N ILE A 292 10.81 15.24 7.37
CA ILE A 292 11.79 14.51 8.18
C ILE A 292 13.20 15.08 8.00
N SER A 293 13.58 15.49 6.78
CA SER A 293 14.86 16.19 6.54
C SER A 293 14.97 17.49 7.33
N GLN A 294 13.87 18.26 7.46
CA GLN A 294 13.85 19.47 8.29
C GLN A 294 14.09 19.13 9.78
N ILE A 295 13.41 18.08 10.30
CA ILE A 295 13.57 17.61 11.68
C ILE A 295 14.99 17.10 11.94
N ASN A 296 15.54 16.27 11.03
CA ASN A 296 16.89 15.73 11.14
C ASN A 296 17.95 16.86 11.23
N LYS A 297 17.76 17.91 10.43
CA LYS A 297 18.65 19.08 10.47
C LYS A 297 18.64 19.77 11.83
N GLU A 298 17.48 20.00 12.42
CA GLU A 298 17.35 20.62 13.74
C GLU A 298 17.96 19.74 14.85
N LEU A 299 17.67 18.43 14.85
CA LEU A 299 18.24 17.50 15.84
C LEU A 299 19.77 17.43 15.77
N LYS A 300 20.35 17.41 14.57
CA LYS A 300 21.82 17.44 14.38
C LYS A 300 22.42 18.73 14.91
N ALA A 301 21.78 19.89 14.68
CA ALA A 301 22.24 21.18 15.17
C ALA A 301 22.27 21.28 16.70
N MET A 302 21.37 20.53 17.39
CA MET A 302 21.31 20.51 18.85
C MET A 302 22.28 19.53 19.51
N ASN A 303 23.00 18.69 18.74
CA ASN A 303 23.82 17.58 19.27
C ASN A 303 23.02 16.72 20.27
N PHE A 304 21.80 16.30 19.89
CA PHE A 304 20.88 15.59 20.75
C PHE A 304 21.49 14.28 21.27
N ASP A 305 21.46 14.08 22.59
CA ASP A 305 21.90 12.84 23.24
C ASP A 305 20.77 11.81 23.25
N ASN A 306 20.84 10.84 22.35
CA ASN A 306 19.84 9.78 22.20
C ASN A 306 19.99 8.65 23.23
N LYS A 307 21.10 8.59 24.00
CA LYS A 307 21.29 7.56 25.03
C LYS A 307 20.24 7.60 26.12
N LYS A 308 19.55 8.75 26.26
CA LYS A 308 18.42 8.86 27.19
C LYS A 308 17.33 7.81 26.92
N PHE A 309 17.24 7.24 25.72
CA PHE A 309 16.24 6.23 25.34
C PHE A 309 16.75 4.79 25.45
N ASP A 310 18.01 4.55 25.85
CA ASP A 310 18.58 3.19 26.00
C ASP A 310 17.72 2.31 26.91
N GLY A 311 17.24 2.87 28.02
CA GLY A 311 16.35 2.15 28.94
C GLY A 311 15.01 1.77 28.32
N TRP A 312 14.48 2.64 27.46
CA TRP A 312 13.24 2.39 26.73
C TRP A 312 13.43 1.32 25.65
N MET A 313 14.50 1.40 24.87
CA MET A 313 14.88 0.35 23.92
C MET A 313 15.08 -1.00 24.61
N LYS A 314 15.77 -1.04 25.75
CA LYS A 314 15.97 -2.26 26.51
C LYS A 314 14.64 -2.89 26.94
N LYS A 315 13.67 -2.08 27.37
CA LYS A 315 12.33 -2.55 27.72
C LYS A 315 11.60 -3.15 26.50
N ALA A 316 11.69 -2.51 25.34
CA ALA A 316 11.11 -3.04 24.10
C ALA A 316 11.72 -4.40 23.72
N MET A 317 13.04 -4.54 23.86
CA MET A 317 13.76 -5.79 23.58
C MET A 317 13.42 -6.88 24.62
N GLN A 318 13.15 -6.53 25.86
CA GLN A 318 12.67 -7.48 26.86
C GLN A 318 11.32 -8.07 26.47
N TRP A 319 10.36 -7.23 26.04
CA TRP A 319 9.06 -7.72 25.56
C TRP A 319 9.22 -8.63 24.35
N ARG A 320 10.15 -8.31 23.44
CA ARG A 320 10.47 -9.18 22.29
C ARG A 320 11.00 -10.53 22.74
N ALA A 321 11.90 -10.56 23.73
CA ALA A 321 12.48 -11.80 24.24
C ALA A 321 11.44 -12.67 24.97
N GLU A 322 10.49 -12.06 25.67
CA GLU A 322 9.47 -12.77 26.45
C GLU A 322 8.26 -13.20 25.62
N HIS A 323 7.84 -12.40 24.64
CA HIS A 323 6.56 -12.54 23.96
C HIS A 323 6.64 -12.40 22.43
N GLY A 324 7.83 -12.13 21.88
CA GLY A 324 8.02 -11.91 20.45
C GLY A 324 7.74 -13.16 19.62
N LEU A 325 7.59 -12.94 18.32
CA LEU A 325 7.40 -14.04 17.37
C LEU A 325 8.63 -14.95 17.32
N ASN A 326 8.39 -16.25 17.22
CA ASN A 326 9.49 -17.20 17.01
C ASN A 326 9.99 -17.14 15.57
N HIS A 327 11.17 -16.56 15.36
CA HIS A 327 11.80 -16.46 14.04
C HIS A 327 12.72 -17.65 13.70
N ASN A 328 12.77 -18.70 14.55
CA ASN A 328 13.53 -19.94 14.30
C ASN A 328 12.61 -21.11 13.94
N MET A 329 11.56 -20.85 13.16
CA MET A 329 10.57 -21.86 12.80
C MET A 329 11.13 -22.96 11.90
N LEU A 330 12.18 -22.70 11.12
CA LEU A 330 12.80 -23.70 10.22
C LEU A 330 13.45 -24.87 10.98
N ASP A 331 13.92 -24.60 12.20
CA ASP A 331 14.57 -25.62 13.05
C ASP A 331 13.55 -26.37 13.92
N GLN A 332 12.28 -25.96 13.89
CA GLN A 332 11.23 -26.56 14.69
C GLN A 332 10.71 -27.83 14.05
N LYS A 333 10.69 -28.93 14.83
CA LYS A 333 10.03 -30.16 14.43
C LYS A 333 8.54 -30.05 14.69
N ASN A 334 7.75 -30.28 13.66
CA ASN A 334 6.30 -30.28 13.77
C ASN A 334 5.78 -31.68 14.10
N PRO A 335 4.64 -31.80 14.79
CA PRO A 335 3.95 -33.06 14.95
C PRO A 335 3.46 -33.60 13.59
N GLY A 336 3.87 -34.80 13.22
CA GLY A 336 3.55 -35.37 11.91
C GLY A 336 4.25 -34.65 10.75
N ASP A 337 3.71 -34.79 9.55
CA ASP A 337 4.23 -34.19 8.31
C ASP A 337 3.62 -32.83 8.00
N ILE A 338 3.13 -32.10 9.03
CA ILE A 338 2.49 -30.79 8.85
C ILE A 338 3.54 -29.72 8.61
N ILE A 339 3.39 -28.95 7.54
CA ILE A 339 4.20 -27.78 7.26
C ILE A 339 3.46 -26.54 7.80
N LEU A 340 4.10 -25.76 8.67
CA LEU A 340 3.53 -24.53 9.20
C LEU A 340 3.71 -23.37 8.21
N PRO A 341 2.71 -22.50 8.04
CA PRO A 341 2.80 -21.33 7.16
C PRO A 341 4.04 -20.46 7.43
N GLN A 342 4.41 -20.30 8.69
CA GLN A 342 5.60 -19.55 9.10
C GLN A 342 6.89 -20.13 8.53
N GLN A 343 7.01 -21.47 8.49
CA GLN A 343 8.16 -22.16 7.91
C GLN A 343 8.25 -21.93 6.41
N VAL A 344 7.11 -21.91 5.71
CA VAL A 344 7.06 -21.62 4.27
C VAL A 344 7.57 -20.21 3.99
N ILE A 345 7.08 -19.21 4.77
CA ILE A 345 7.51 -17.82 4.59
C ILE A 345 9.00 -17.63 4.90
N GLN A 346 9.50 -18.23 5.99
CA GLN A 346 10.93 -18.15 6.33
C GLN A 346 11.80 -18.87 5.31
N SER A 347 11.32 -19.99 4.74
CA SER A 347 12.00 -20.66 3.62
C SER A 347 12.07 -19.77 2.39
N ALA A 348 10.96 -19.10 2.04
CA ALA A 348 10.92 -18.16 0.93
C ALA A 348 11.91 -17.00 1.15
N TYR A 349 11.96 -16.43 2.34
CA TYR A 349 12.94 -15.39 2.72
C TYR A 349 14.38 -15.89 2.55
N LYS A 350 14.70 -17.07 3.09
CA LYS A 350 16.04 -17.67 3.03
C LYS A 350 16.50 -17.96 1.60
N VAL A 351 15.64 -18.55 0.78
CA VAL A 351 15.94 -18.90 -0.61
C VAL A 351 16.15 -17.65 -1.48
N THR A 352 15.44 -16.57 -1.19
CA THR A 352 15.53 -15.31 -1.93
C THR A 352 16.53 -14.31 -1.34
N ASP A 353 17.19 -14.68 -0.25
CA ASP A 353 18.06 -13.77 0.53
C ASP A 353 17.35 -12.46 0.90
N GLY A 354 16.01 -12.54 1.11
CA GLY A 354 15.17 -11.38 1.41
C GLY A 354 15.00 -10.36 0.28
N LYS A 355 15.52 -10.64 -0.92
CA LYS A 355 15.58 -9.67 -2.04
C LYS A 355 14.39 -9.70 -2.99
N ALA A 356 13.53 -10.73 -2.88
CA ALA A 356 12.38 -10.83 -3.77
C ALA A 356 11.37 -9.69 -3.56
N PHE A 357 10.69 -9.30 -4.65
CA PHE A 357 9.41 -8.62 -4.52
C PHE A 357 8.37 -9.63 -4.05
N VAL A 358 7.69 -9.32 -2.97
CA VAL A 358 6.65 -10.17 -2.41
C VAL A 358 5.31 -9.49 -2.60
N THR A 359 4.45 -10.10 -3.41
CA THR A 359 3.04 -9.71 -3.47
C THR A 359 2.21 -10.66 -2.61
N SER A 360 1.16 -10.16 -2.02
CA SER A 360 0.28 -11.00 -1.22
C SER A 360 -1.19 -10.76 -1.57
N ASP A 361 -1.92 -11.85 -1.62
CA ASP A 361 -3.37 -11.82 -1.50
C ASP A 361 -3.80 -11.54 -0.06
N VAL A 362 -5.11 -11.45 0.19
CA VAL A 362 -5.68 -11.06 1.48
C VAL A 362 -6.20 -12.28 2.25
N GLY A 363 -5.71 -12.45 3.46
CA GLY A 363 -6.06 -13.54 4.36
C GLY A 363 -4.98 -13.83 5.40
N GLN A 364 -5.01 -14.99 6.04
CA GLN A 364 -3.98 -15.38 7.02
C GLN A 364 -2.59 -15.45 6.39
N HIS A 365 -2.48 -15.89 5.13
CA HIS A 365 -1.23 -15.92 4.37
C HIS A 365 -0.56 -14.55 4.25
N GLN A 366 -1.36 -13.47 4.12
CA GLN A 366 -0.86 -12.09 4.14
C GLN A 366 -0.22 -11.74 5.49
N MET A 367 -0.88 -12.11 6.58
CA MET A 367 -0.38 -11.84 7.92
C MET A 367 0.89 -12.63 8.21
N PHE A 368 0.95 -13.92 7.83
CA PHE A 368 2.17 -14.71 7.95
C PHE A 368 3.33 -14.10 7.14
N ALA A 369 3.06 -13.65 5.91
CA ALA A 369 4.07 -12.97 5.10
C ALA A 369 4.56 -11.68 5.76
N ALA A 370 3.65 -10.84 6.26
CA ALA A 370 3.99 -9.59 6.94
C ALA A 370 4.80 -9.78 8.23
N GLN A 371 4.56 -10.88 8.95
CA GLN A 371 5.22 -11.18 10.23
C GLN A 371 6.57 -11.89 10.08
N TYR A 372 6.70 -12.79 9.09
CA TYR A 372 7.84 -13.72 9.00
C TYR A 372 8.74 -13.53 7.79
N TYR A 373 8.38 -12.66 6.83
CA TYR A 373 9.28 -12.20 5.78
C TYR A 373 9.86 -10.84 6.17
N HIS A 374 11.16 -10.78 6.41
CA HIS A 374 11.83 -9.56 6.87
C HIS A 374 12.09 -8.60 5.71
N PHE A 375 11.30 -7.55 5.62
CA PHE A 375 11.46 -6.52 4.59
C PHE A 375 12.47 -5.46 5.02
N ASN A 376 13.63 -5.42 4.34
CA ASN A 376 14.70 -4.46 4.61
C ASN A 376 14.71 -3.27 3.65
N GLU A 377 13.93 -3.35 2.57
CA GLU A 377 13.88 -2.34 1.52
C GLU A 377 12.43 -1.91 1.27
N PRO A 378 12.20 -0.59 1.01
CA PRO A 378 10.89 -0.11 0.62
C PRO A 378 10.45 -0.72 -0.72
N ARG A 379 9.13 -0.75 -0.97
CA ARG A 379 8.51 -1.21 -2.22
C ARG A 379 8.69 -2.70 -2.55
N LYS A 380 9.30 -3.49 -1.68
CA LYS A 380 9.40 -4.96 -1.84
C LYS A 380 8.16 -5.71 -1.34
N TRP A 381 7.34 -5.08 -0.51
CA TRP A 381 6.07 -5.59 0.00
C TRP A 381 4.89 -4.95 -0.72
N ILE A 382 4.09 -5.76 -1.44
CA ILE A 382 2.99 -5.31 -2.29
C ILE A 382 1.71 -6.07 -1.88
N ASN A 383 0.75 -5.36 -1.30
CA ASN A 383 -0.48 -5.95 -0.81
C ASN A 383 -1.64 -4.95 -0.84
N SER A 384 -2.88 -5.43 -0.77
CA SER A 384 -4.07 -4.61 -0.57
C SER A 384 -4.34 -4.45 0.92
N GLY A 385 -3.87 -3.37 1.52
CA GLY A 385 -3.99 -3.13 2.96
C GLY A 385 -5.27 -2.41 3.36
N GLY A 386 -5.68 -1.40 2.62
CA GLY A 386 -6.83 -0.56 2.96
C GLY A 386 -8.18 -1.16 2.58
N LEU A 387 -8.32 -1.67 1.36
CA LEU A 387 -9.55 -2.32 0.91
C LEU A 387 -9.60 -3.82 1.24
N GLY A 388 -8.45 -4.48 1.29
CA GLY A 388 -8.37 -5.89 1.60
C GLY A 388 -8.92 -6.80 0.48
N THR A 389 -8.51 -6.55 -0.75
CA THR A 389 -9.05 -7.20 -1.95
C THR A 389 -8.45 -8.58 -2.15
N MET A 390 -9.24 -9.64 -1.98
CA MET A 390 -8.89 -10.99 -2.43
C MET A 390 -8.79 -11.02 -3.96
N GLY A 391 -7.82 -11.78 -4.51
CA GLY A 391 -7.51 -11.81 -5.95
C GLY A 391 -6.54 -10.72 -6.40
N PHE A 392 -5.98 -9.94 -5.48
CA PHE A 392 -4.98 -8.90 -5.78
C PHE A 392 -3.59 -9.46 -6.10
N GLY A 393 -3.16 -10.52 -5.38
CA GLY A 393 -1.76 -10.95 -5.31
C GLY A 393 -1.14 -11.32 -6.65
N LEU A 394 -1.76 -12.23 -7.40
CA LEU A 394 -1.25 -12.69 -8.70
C LEU A 394 -1.23 -11.58 -9.76
N PRO A 395 -2.30 -10.83 -10.00
CA PRO A 395 -2.25 -9.72 -10.96
C PRO A 395 -1.21 -8.65 -10.57
N ALA A 396 -1.10 -8.30 -9.29
CA ALA A 396 -0.07 -7.37 -8.83
C ALA A 396 1.35 -7.90 -9.10
N ALA A 397 1.60 -9.20 -8.86
CA ALA A 397 2.87 -9.86 -9.20
C ALA A 397 3.20 -9.76 -10.70
N MET A 398 2.18 -9.86 -11.57
CA MET A 398 2.38 -9.67 -13.01
C MET A 398 2.86 -8.24 -13.31
N GLY A 399 2.23 -7.23 -12.71
CA GLY A 399 2.64 -5.83 -12.86
C GLY A 399 4.07 -5.59 -12.39
N VAL A 400 4.45 -6.15 -11.26
CA VAL A 400 5.83 -6.13 -10.75
C VAL A 400 6.80 -6.80 -11.73
N LYS A 401 6.44 -7.99 -12.23
CA LYS A 401 7.30 -8.74 -13.14
C LYS A 401 7.50 -8.06 -14.49
N PHE A 402 6.51 -7.32 -14.98
CA PHE A 402 6.67 -6.46 -16.15
C PHE A 402 7.63 -5.29 -15.89
N ALA A 403 7.60 -4.72 -14.69
CA ALA A 403 8.49 -3.62 -14.31
C ALA A 403 9.95 -4.10 -14.10
N PHE A 404 10.11 -5.29 -13.54
CA PHE A 404 11.38 -5.87 -13.13
C PHE A 404 11.52 -7.30 -13.67
N PRO A 405 11.77 -7.45 -14.99
CA PRO A 405 11.76 -8.76 -15.66
C PRO A 405 12.84 -9.73 -15.15
N ASP A 406 13.94 -9.22 -14.61
CA ASP A 406 15.06 -10.03 -14.13
C ASP A 406 14.98 -10.35 -12.63
N GLU A 407 14.15 -9.61 -11.88
CA GLU A 407 14.01 -9.79 -10.44
C GLU A 407 13.12 -10.99 -10.06
N THR A 408 13.37 -11.56 -8.90
CA THR A 408 12.48 -12.57 -8.35
C THR A 408 11.20 -11.94 -7.80
N VAL A 409 10.06 -12.45 -8.26
CA VAL A 409 8.72 -12.05 -7.76
C VAL A 409 8.04 -13.28 -7.19
N ALA A 410 7.68 -13.20 -5.90
CA ALA A 410 6.93 -14.21 -5.18
C ALA A 410 5.51 -13.72 -4.85
N CYS A 411 4.50 -14.48 -5.25
CA CYS A 411 3.10 -14.24 -4.90
C CYS A 411 2.71 -15.18 -3.77
N ILE A 412 2.46 -14.64 -2.58
CA ILE A 412 1.96 -15.39 -1.43
C ILE A 412 0.44 -15.32 -1.45
N THR A 413 -0.22 -16.47 -1.55
CA THR A 413 -1.68 -16.52 -1.69
C THR A 413 -2.28 -17.67 -0.87
N GLY A 414 -3.60 -17.70 -0.79
CA GLY A 414 -4.38 -18.81 -0.27
C GLY A 414 -5.36 -19.33 -1.33
N GLU A 415 -5.85 -20.54 -1.14
CA GLU A 415 -6.70 -21.24 -2.12
C GLU A 415 -7.97 -20.47 -2.48
N GLY A 416 -8.58 -19.78 -1.52
CA GLY A 416 -9.77 -18.98 -1.78
C GLY A 416 -9.50 -17.69 -2.54
N SER A 417 -8.33 -17.08 -2.31
CA SER A 417 -7.96 -15.83 -2.97
C SER A 417 -7.51 -16.05 -4.41
N ILE A 418 -6.68 -17.04 -4.66
CA ILE A 418 -6.15 -17.28 -6.01
C ILE A 418 -7.24 -17.65 -7.01
N GLN A 419 -8.30 -18.32 -6.56
CA GLN A 419 -9.43 -18.66 -7.43
C GLN A 419 -10.11 -17.45 -8.05
N MET A 420 -10.07 -16.27 -7.38
CA MET A 420 -10.70 -15.04 -7.88
C MET A 420 -9.99 -14.46 -9.11
N CYS A 421 -8.73 -14.88 -9.37
CA CYS A 421 -7.93 -14.40 -10.51
C CYS A 421 -7.12 -15.52 -11.17
N ILE A 422 -7.48 -16.79 -10.96
CA ILE A 422 -6.74 -17.97 -11.45
C ILE A 422 -6.60 -17.98 -12.97
N GLN A 423 -7.56 -17.40 -13.70
CA GLN A 423 -7.52 -17.26 -15.16
C GLN A 423 -6.27 -16.47 -15.64
N GLU A 424 -5.67 -15.65 -14.77
CA GLU A 424 -4.47 -14.89 -15.11
C GLU A 424 -3.20 -15.77 -15.20
N LEU A 425 -3.26 -17.02 -14.75
CA LEU A 425 -2.19 -17.99 -15.01
C LEU A 425 -1.97 -18.16 -16.52
N SER A 426 -3.04 -18.12 -17.32
CA SER A 426 -2.90 -18.16 -18.79
C SER A 426 -2.24 -16.90 -19.35
N THR A 427 -2.45 -15.76 -18.73
CA THR A 427 -1.74 -14.50 -19.08
C THR A 427 -0.25 -14.62 -18.71
N CYS A 428 0.07 -15.18 -17.54
CA CYS A 428 1.46 -15.46 -17.15
C CYS A 428 2.15 -16.38 -18.17
N GLY A 429 1.48 -17.46 -18.59
CA GLY A 429 2.01 -18.38 -19.60
C GLY A 429 2.20 -17.70 -20.96
N GLN A 430 1.22 -16.89 -21.40
CA GLN A 430 1.26 -16.19 -22.70
C GLN A 430 2.43 -15.22 -22.79
N TYR A 431 2.76 -14.50 -21.72
CA TYR A 431 3.82 -13.49 -21.68
C TYR A 431 5.12 -14.00 -21.06
N GLY A 432 5.21 -15.29 -20.71
CA GLY A 432 6.40 -15.89 -20.13
C GLY A 432 6.82 -15.26 -18.81
N LEU A 433 5.88 -14.99 -17.91
CA LEU A 433 6.14 -14.35 -16.62
C LEU A 433 6.47 -15.39 -15.54
N PRO A 434 7.74 -15.57 -15.17
CA PRO A 434 8.16 -16.60 -14.20
C PRO A 434 7.91 -16.15 -12.75
N ILE A 435 6.64 -15.97 -12.39
CA ILE A 435 6.23 -15.65 -11.02
C ILE A 435 6.27 -16.91 -10.17
N LYS A 436 6.80 -16.81 -8.94
CA LYS A 436 6.80 -17.88 -7.94
C LYS A 436 5.53 -17.77 -7.11
N ILE A 437 4.56 -18.66 -7.35
CA ILE A 437 3.29 -18.67 -6.63
C ILE A 437 3.41 -19.64 -5.45
N ILE A 438 3.23 -19.15 -4.24
CA ILE A 438 3.25 -19.90 -2.99
C ILE A 438 1.84 -19.87 -2.41
N ASN A 439 1.12 -20.97 -2.61
CA ASN A 439 -0.25 -21.12 -2.13
C ASN A 439 -0.29 -21.80 -0.77
N LEU A 440 -0.71 -21.09 0.27
CA LEU A 440 -0.90 -21.63 1.62
C LEU A 440 -2.31 -22.18 1.75
N ASN A 441 -2.50 -23.44 1.36
CA ASN A 441 -3.79 -24.10 1.34
C ASN A 441 -4.11 -24.72 2.71
N ASN A 442 -5.08 -24.16 3.41
CA ASN A 442 -5.63 -24.69 4.67
C ASN A 442 -7.09 -25.19 4.52
N ARG A 443 -7.61 -25.26 3.29
CA ARG A 443 -8.97 -25.67 2.92
C ARG A 443 -10.06 -24.83 3.59
N ALA A 444 -9.76 -23.58 3.92
CA ALA A 444 -10.71 -22.68 4.56
C ALA A 444 -10.39 -21.21 4.29
N LEU A 445 -11.41 -20.36 4.39
CA LEU A 445 -11.24 -18.93 4.56
C LEU A 445 -10.67 -18.65 5.96
N GLY A 446 -9.36 -18.85 6.12
CA GLY A 446 -8.70 -18.95 7.43
C GLY A 446 -8.85 -17.70 8.29
N MET A 447 -8.84 -16.48 7.70
CA MET A 447 -9.07 -15.25 8.46
C MET A 447 -10.50 -15.17 8.98
N VAL A 448 -11.49 -15.54 8.18
CA VAL A 448 -12.90 -15.58 8.60
C VAL A 448 -13.10 -16.64 9.67
N LYS A 449 -12.48 -17.82 9.51
CA LYS A 449 -12.49 -18.87 10.53
C LYS A 449 -11.96 -18.36 11.87
N GLN A 450 -10.83 -17.67 11.87
CA GLN A 450 -10.23 -17.09 13.10
C GLN A 450 -11.20 -16.12 13.79
N TRP A 451 -11.94 -15.30 13.04
CA TRP A 451 -12.97 -14.44 13.62
C TRP A 451 -14.14 -15.23 14.20
N GLN A 452 -14.57 -16.31 13.52
CA GLN A 452 -15.63 -17.18 14.03
C GLN A 452 -15.19 -17.89 15.32
N ASP A 453 -13.93 -18.30 15.42
CA ASP A 453 -13.37 -18.84 16.65
C ASP A 453 -13.42 -17.81 17.80
N MET A 454 -12.90 -16.61 17.57
CA MET A 454 -12.76 -15.58 18.61
C MET A 454 -14.08 -14.93 19.02
N GLN A 455 -14.98 -14.65 18.07
CA GLN A 455 -16.17 -13.83 18.32
C GLN A 455 -17.46 -14.64 18.41
N TYR A 456 -17.50 -15.83 17.79
CA TYR A 456 -18.71 -16.62 17.66
C TYR A 456 -18.61 -18.02 18.29
N GLY A 457 -17.60 -18.26 19.12
CA GLY A 457 -17.41 -19.51 19.85
C GLY A 457 -17.30 -20.74 18.93
N GLY A 458 -16.65 -20.60 17.78
CA GLY A 458 -16.44 -21.69 16.83
C GLY A 458 -17.69 -22.10 16.04
N ARG A 459 -18.71 -21.26 15.96
CA ARG A 459 -19.88 -21.51 15.10
C ARG A 459 -19.54 -21.19 13.66
N TYR A 460 -19.02 -22.20 12.95
CA TYR A 460 -18.53 -22.05 11.58
C TYR A 460 -19.67 -22.00 10.57
N SER A 461 -19.55 -21.11 9.57
CA SER A 461 -20.46 -21.00 8.44
C SER A 461 -19.72 -20.53 7.20
N SER A 462 -19.91 -21.23 6.08
CA SER A 462 -19.43 -20.85 4.74
C SER A 462 -17.93 -20.55 4.64
N ILE A 463 -17.09 -21.28 5.37
CA ILE A 463 -15.63 -21.08 5.43
C ILE A 463 -14.83 -22.26 4.91
N SER A 464 -15.42 -23.45 4.79
CA SER A 464 -14.72 -24.68 4.36
C SER A 464 -14.78 -24.86 2.86
N TYR A 465 -13.69 -25.36 2.30
CA TYR A 465 -13.56 -25.81 0.91
C TYR A 465 -13.44 -27.32 0.79
N GLU A 466 -13.92 -28.09 1.79
CA GLU A 466 -13.90 -29.55 1.73
C GLU A 466 -14.48 -30.04 0.41
N ASP A 467 -13.72 -30.85 -0.34
CA ASP A 467 -14.08 -31.48 -1.61
C ASP A 467 -14.54 -30.55 -2.76
N SER A 468 -14.31 -29.22 -2.65
CA SER A 468 -14.77 -28.24 -3.65
C SER A 468 -13.66 -27.49 -4.38
N LEU A 469 -12.40 -27.74 -4.04
CA LEU A 469 -11.27 -27.10 -4.74
C LEU A 469 -10.97 -27.82 -6.04
N PRO A 470 -10.73 -27.11 -7.15
CA PRO A 470 -10.22 -27.70 -8.38
C PRO A 470 -8.80 -28.26 -8.15
N ASP A 471 -8.48 -29.34 -8.86
CA ASP A 471 -7.16 -29.98 -8.86
C ASP A 471 -6.06 -29.08 -9.48
#